data_409b2ae39411b48057da9a677b9f3787
#
_entry.id   409b2ae39411b48057da9a677b9f3787
#
_cell.length_a   1.000
_cell.length_b   1.000
_cell.length_c   1.000
_cell.angle_alpha   90.00
_cell.angle_beta   90.00
_cell.angle_gamma   90.00
#
_symmetry.space_group_name_H-M   'P 1'
#
loop_
_entity.id
_entity.type
_entity.pdbx_description
1 polymer ?
#
loop_
_entity_poly.entity_id
_entity_poly.type
_entity_poly.pdbx_seq_one_letter_code
_entity_poly.pdbx_strand_id
1 'polypeptide(L)'
;MSELFVTRAELQVEPSPWGPHEWLSRPGLTAAEQLLMVRVLMPPGRAHQFHRHPAMEEVIYVVSGRAEQWVDRDKRLLGPGDIAHIPADVVHGTYNAGNETLVFLAILAPAKFEGPALIDVHLEEPWRSLRTPMTFADAPE
;
A
#
# COMPACT_ATOMS: atom_id res chain seq x y z
N MET A 1 -28.41 4.31 1.94
CA MET A 1 -26.97 4.13 2.13
C MET A 1 -26.32 5.46 2.46
N SER A 2 -25.47 5.49 3.41
CA SER A 2 -24.71 6.68 3.69
C SER A 2 -23.43 6.70 2.84
N GLU A 3 -23.20 7.78 2.13
CA GLU A 3 -21.97 7.98 1.38
C GLU A 3 -20.86 8.56 2.27
N LEU A 4 -21.16 8.81 3.54
CA LEU A 4 -20.25 9.45 4.48
C LEU A 4 -19.72 8.49 5.55
N PHE A 5 -20.27 7.31 5.64
CA PHE A 5 -19.89 6.33 6.64
C PHE A 5 -19.70 4.96 5.99
N VAL A 6 -18.68 4.25 6.44
CA VAL A 6 -18.47 2.84 6.07
C VAL A 6 -18.19 2.08 7.35
N THR A 7 -19.09 1.17 7.69
CA THR A 7 -18.88 0.30 8.84
C THR A 7 -18.03 -0.89 8.44
N ARG A 8 -17.53 -1.62 9.42
CA ARG A 8 -16.71 -2.80 9.17
C ARG A 8 -17.40 -3.81 8.25
N ALA A 9 -18.74 -3.93 8.36
CA ALA A 9 -19.51 -4.86 7.55
C ALA A 9 -19.67 -4.40 6.09
N GLU A 10 -19.42 -3.13 5.81
CA GLU A 10 -19.66 -2.53 4.50
C GLU A 10 -18.40 -2.32 3.67
N LEU A 11 -17.22 -2.47 4.27
CA LEU A 11 -15.99 -2.25 3.54
C LEU A 11 -15.82 -3.29 2.43
N GLN A 12 -15.09 -2.91 1.38
CA GLN A 12 -14.86 -3.78 0.23
C GLN A 12 -13.49 -4.42 0.40
N VAL A 13 -13.43 -5.75 0.29
CA VAL A 13 -12.19 -6.50 0.40
C VAL A 13 -11.73 -6.94 -0.97
N GLU A 14 -10.49 -6.63 -1.30
CA GLU A 14 -9.86 -7.00 -2.56
C GLU A 14 -8.65 -7.88 -2.26
N PRO A 15 -8.59 -9.12 -2.76
CA PRO A 15 -7.42 -9.98 -2.55
C PRO A 15 -6.26 -9.50 -3.41
N SER A 16 -5.05 -9.73 -2.92
CA SER A 16 -3.83 -9.51 -3.70
C SER A 16 -2.77 -10.53 -3.27
N PRO A 17 -1.72 -10.76 -4.11
CA PRO A 17 -0.67 -11.71 -3.75
C PRO A 17 0.08 -11.35 -2.46
N TRP A 18 0.08 -10.09 -2.08
CA TRP A 18 0.82 -9.61 -0.91
C TRP A 18 -0.08 -9.24 0.28
N GLY A 19 -1.36 -9.59 0.21
CA GLY A 19 -2.28 -9.48 1.33
C GLY A 19 -3.59 -8.81 0.96
N PRO A 20 -4.65 -9.09 1.71
CA PRO A 20 -5.94 -8.48 1.42
C PRO A 20 -5.94 -6.96 1.67
N HIS A 21 -6.69 -6.27 0.83
CA HIS A 21 -6.93 -4.85 0.90
C HIS A 21 -8.35 -4.62 1.37
N GLU A 22 -8.50 -3.92 2.48
CA GLU A 22 -9.81 -3.52 2.98
C GLU A 22 -10.03 -2.06 2.61
N TRP A 23 -10.83 -1.79 1.59
CA TRP A 23 -11.13 -0.44 1.15
C TRP A 23 -12.04 0.24 2.16
N LEU A 24 -11.51 1.27 2.78
CA LEU A 24 -12.22 2.06 3.79
C LEU A 24 -12.93 3.25 3.17
N SER A 25 -12.32 3.86 2.15
CA SER A 25 -12.92 4.95 1.40
C SER A 25 -12.36 5.01 0.00
N ARG A 26 -13.24 5.22 -0.97
CA ARG A 26 -12.90 5.51 -2.36
C ARG A 26 -14.16 5.97 -3.09
N PRO A 27 -14.04 6.64 -4.25
CA PRO A 27 -15.22 7.00 -5.05
C PRO A 27 -16.10 5.76 -5.31
N GLY A 28 -17.40 5.93 -5.10
CA GLY A 28 -18.36 4.83 -5.25
C GLY A 28 -18.65 4.08 -3.95
N LEU A 29 -17.69 3.99 -3.05
CA LEU A 29 -17.91 3.44 -1.71
C LEU A 29 -18.34 4.56 -0.76
N THR A 30 -17.69 5.71 -0.88
CA THR A 30 -18.06 6.92 -0.14
C THR A 30 -18.25 8.06 -1.12
N ALA A 31 -18.61 9.23 -0.60
CA ALA A 31 -18.67 10.45 -1.39
C ALA A 31 -17.29 11.07 -1.68
N ALA A 32 -16.21 10.34 -1.41
CA ALA A 32 -14.87 10.84 -1.61
C ALA A 32 -14.60 11.16 -3.08
N GLU A 33 -13.98 12.30 -3.33
CA GLU A 33 -13.58 12.71 -4.68
C GLU A 33 -12.05 12.72 -4.82
N GLN A 34 -11.35 13.01 -3.73
CA GLN A 34 -9.90 13.19 -3.74
C GLN A 34 -9.15 12.08 -3.01
N LEU A 35 -9.77 11.48 -2.01
CA LEU A 35 -9.07 10.58 -1.09
C LEU A 35 -9.40 9.12 -1.35
N LEU A 36 -8.34 8.31 -1.35
CA LEU A 36 -8.44 6.85 -1.25
C LEU A 36 -7.87 6.45 0.09
N MET A 37 -8.50 5.51 0.76
CA MET A 37 -7.99 4.97 2.02
C MET A 37 -8.21 3.46 2.04
N VAL A 38 -7.13 2.72 2.21
CA VAL A 38 -7.17 1.26 2.24
C VAL A 38 -6.36 0.76 3.43
N ARG A 39 -6.87 -0.27 4.09
CA ARG A 39 -6.12 -1.00 5.11
C ARG A 39 -5.59 -2.27 4.50
N VAL A 40 -4.28 -2.46 4.58
CA VAL A 40 -3.59 -3.63 4.05
C VAL A 40 -3.19 -4.53 5.20
N LEU A 41 -3.45 -5.82 5.05
CA LEU A 41 -3.04 -6.85 6.00
C LEU A 41 -2.03 -7.75 5.29
N MET A 42 -0.75 -7.47 5.52
CA MET A 42 0.34 -8.14 4.82
C MET A 42 0.96 -9.23 5.68
N PRO A 43 0.77 -10.51 5.32
CA PRO A 43 1.35 -11.61 6.09
C PRO A 43 2.87 -11.56 6.12
N PRO A 44 3.51 -12.25 7.08
CA PRO A 44 4.97 -12.39 7.06
C PRO A 44 5.47 -12.98 5.75
N GLY A 45 6.63 -12.50 5.29
CA GLY A 45 7.23 -12.97 4.05
C GLY A 45 6.62 -12.37 2.79
N ARG A 46 5.71 -11.42 2.94
CA ARG A 46 5.07 -10.75 1.80
C ARG A 46 5.52 -9.31 1.68
N ALA A 47 5.31 -8.74 0.52
CA ALA A 47 5.73 -7.37 0.22
C ALA A 47 4.94 -6.82 -0.95
N HIS A 48 4.66 -5.52 -0.89
CA HIS A 48 4.35 -4.76 -2.09
C HIS A 48 5.68 -4.17 -2.57
N GLN A 49 6.28 -4.83 -3.53
CA GLN A 49 7.62 -4.53 -3.97
C GLN A 49 7.69 -3.18 -4.68
N PHE A 50 8.89 -2.74 -5.05
CA PHE A 50 9.08 -1.42 -5.64
C PHE A 50 8.11 -1.13 -6.77
N HIS A 51 7.39 -0.03 -6.63
CA HIS A 51 6.41 0.46 -7.58
C HIS A 51 6.28 1.98 -7.43
N ARG A 52 5.52 2.61 -8.31
CA ARG A 52 5.23 4.04 -8.22
C ARG A 52 3.78 4.30 -8.62
N HIS A 53 3.23 5.38 -8.09
CA HIS A 53 1.90 5.86 -8.45
C HIS A 53 2.09 7.17 -9.22
N PRO A 54 2.03 7.16 -10.57
CA PRO A 54 2.40 8.34 -11.35
C PRO A 54 1.63 9.60 -11.02
N ALA A 55 0.37 9.47 -10.63
CA ALA A 55 -0.52 10.61 -10.42
C ALA A 55 -0.86 10.89 -8.96
N MET A 56 -0.48 10.01 -8.04
CA MET A 56 -0.94 10.11 -6.65
C MET A 56 0.22 10.24 -5.67
N GLU A 57 0.07 11.12 -4.69
CA GLU A 57 0.90 11.04 -3.49
C GLU A 57 0.26 10.11 -2.47
N GLU A 58 1.05 9.62 -1.55
CA GLU A 58 0.61 8.60 -0.60
C GLU A 58 1.18 8.86 0.78
N VAL A 59 0.39 8.54 1.81
CA VAL A 59 0.89 8.38 3.17
C VAL A 59 0.63 6.95 3.59
N ILE A 60 1.66 6.30 4.12
CA ILE A 60 1.54 4.98 4.74
C ILE A 60 1.65 5.19 6.25
N TYR A 61 0.67 4.65 6.98
CA TYR A 61 0.62 4.70 8.45
C TYR A 61 0.60 3.28 8.99
N VAL A 62 1.61 2.91 9.78
CA VAL A 62 1.70 1.57 10.35
C VAL A 62 0.79 1.47 11.56
N VAL A 63 -0.13 0.52 11.54
CA VAL A 63 -1.06 0.24 12.64
C VAL A 63 -0.46 -0.79 13.59
N SER A 64 0.04 -1.90 13.04
CA SER A 64 0.67 -2.95 13.83
C SER A 64 1.67 -3.72 12.98
N GLY A 65 2.63 -4.37 13.63
CA GLY A 65 3.70 -5.07 12.95
C GLY A 65 4.87 -4.15 12.63
N ARG A 66 5.74 -4.60 11.75
CA ARG A 66 6.96 -3.87 11.37
C ARG A 66 7.12 -3.86 9.88
N ALA A 67 7.34 -2.67 9.33
CA ALA A 67 7.54 -2.48 7.91
C ALA A 67 8.99 -2.09 7.61
N GLU A 68 9.61 -2.78 6.66
CA GLU A 68 10.80 -2.25 5.99
C GLU A 68 10.25 -1.39 4.86
N GLN A 69 10.28 -0.07 5.07
CA GLN A 69 9.69 0.87 4.13
C GLN A 69 10.78 1.58 3.34
N TRP A 70 10.63 1.54 2.03
CA TRP A 70 11.49 2.26 1.09
C TRP A 70 10.71 3.43 0.51
N VAL A 71 11.38 4.58 0.44
CA VAL A 71 10.93 5.74 -0.35
C VAL A 71 12.13 6.14 -1.17
N ASP A 72 12.06 6.00 -2.49
CA ASP A 72 13.19 6.09 -3.38
C ASP A 72 14.28 5.11 -2.89
N ARG A 73 15.48 5.57 -2.61
CA ARG A 73 16.60 4.72 -2.16
C ARG A 73 16.77 4.72 -0.65
N ASP A 74 15.96 5.49 0.06
CA ASP A 74 15.99 5.54 1.52
C ASP A 74 15.13 4.44 2.11
N LYS A 75 15.66 3.77 3.14
CA LYS A 75 14.97 2.70 3.83
C LYS A 75 14.90 2.99 5.31
N ARG A 76 13.74 2.73 5.91
CA ARG A 76 13.56 2.78 7.36
C ARG A 76 12.69 1.64 7.83
N LEU A 77 12.94 1.20 9.07
CA LEU A 77 12.03 0.30 9.75
C LEU A 77 10.99 1.14 10.46
N LEU A 78 9.72 0.87 10.13
CA LEU A 78 8.60 1.57 10.75
C LEU A 78 7.83 0.61 11.64
N GLY A 79 7.45 1.09 12.80
CA GLY A 79 6.58 0.39 13.73
C GLY A 79 5.27 1.11 13.91
N PRO A 80 4.38 0.60 14.81
CA PRO A 80 3.07 1.20 15.02
C PRO A 80 3.16 2.69 15.35
N GLY A 81 2.37 3.48 14.64
CA GLY A 81 2.32 4.93 14.79
C GLY A 81 3.27 5.70 13.89
N ASP A 82 4.18 5.01 13.19
CA ASP A 82 5.09 5.67 12.26
C ASP A 82 4.44 5.85 10.89
N ILE A 83 4.89 6.86 10.16
CA ILE A 83 4.39 7.13 8.81
C ILE A 83 5.54 7.26 7.81
N ALA A 84 5.21 7.04 6.54
CA ALA A 84 6.03 7.47 5.43
C ALA A 84 5.18 8.31 4.50
N HIS A 85 5.73 9.43 4.02
CA HIS A 85 5.12 10.22 2.97
C HIS A 85 5.83 9.95 1.66
N ILE A 86 5.06 9.65 0.62
CA ILE A 86 5.58 9.31 -0.69
C ILE A 86 5.03 10.31 -1.69
N PRO A 87 5.89 11.19 -2.24
CA PRO A 87 5.44 12.12 -3.28
C PRO A 87 4.96 11.37 -4.52
N ALA A 88 4.14 12.03 -5.35
CA ALA A 88 3.65 11.44 -6.59
C ALA A 88 4.81 10.97 -7.46
N ASP A 89 4.64 9.81 -8.05
CA ASP A 89 5.59 9.19 -8.99
C ASP A 89 6.92 8.74 -8.37
N VAL A 90 7.09 8.86 -7.06
CA VAL A 90 8.32 8.38 -6.40
C VAL A 90 8.20 6.89 -6.13
N VAL A 91 9.24 6.15 -6.52
CA VAL A 91 9.29 4.69 -6.31
C VAL A 91 9.38 4.40 -4.82
N HIS A 92 8.61 3.41 -4.40
CA HIS A 92 8.59 2.97 -3.01
C HIS A 92 8.21 1.50 -2.93
N GLY A 93 8.38 0.92 -1.75
CA GLY A 93 8.01 -0.46 -1.50
C GLY A 93 7.86 -0.70 -0.01
N THR A 94 6.96 -1.61 0.35
CA THR A 94 6.67 -1.97 1.72
C THR A 94 6.86 -3.47 1.88
N TYR A 95 7.74 -3.86 2.79
CA TYR A 95 8.11 -5.25 3.04
C TYR A 95 7.81 -5.58 4.49
N ASN A 96 7.13 -6.69 4.74
CA ASN A 96 6.91 -7.12 6.13
C ASN A 96 8.24 -7.62 6.71
N ALA A 97 8.79 -6.86 7.67
CA ALA A 97 10.08 -7.15 8.29
C ALA A 97 9.95 -7.95 9.58
N GLY A 98 8.73 -8.32 9.96
CA GLY A 98 8.47 -9.04 11.20
C GLY A 98 7.98 -10.45 10.98
N ASN A 99 7.55 -11.07 12.07
CA ASN A 99 6.98 -12.42 12.06
C ASN A 99 5.48 -12.43 12.35
N GLU A 100 4.87 -11.25 12.33
CA GLU A 100 3.44 -11.06 12.49
C GLU A 100 2.88 -10.38 11.26
N THR A 101 1.55 -10.41 11.07
CA THR A 101 0.91 -9.64 10.02
C THR A 101 1.20 -8.15 10.21
N LEU A 102 1.69 -7.52 9.16
CA LEU A 102 1.85 -6.08 9.11
C LEU A 102 0.51 -5.48 8.68
N VAL A 103 -0.01 -4.57 9.51
CA VAL A 103 -1.24 -3.84 9.18
C VAL A 103 -0.87 -2.38 8.99
N PHE A 104 -1.19 -1.84 7.84
CA PHE A 104 -0.97 -0.42 7.59
C PHE A 104 -2.12 0.20 6.80
N LEU A 105 -2.28 1.49 6.96
CA LEU A 105 -3.22 2.28 6.17
C LEU A 105 -2.43 2.95 5.05
N ALA A 106 -2.96 2.89 3.85
CA ALA A 106 -2.46 3.66 2.72
C ALA A 106 -3.51 4.70 2.34
N ILE A 107 -3.10 5.95 2.31
CA ILE A 107 -3.96 7.08 2.01
C ILE A 107 -3.36 7.75 0.78
N LEU A 108 -4.13 7.81 -0.31
CA LEU A 108 -3.65 8.31 -1.59
C LEU A 108 -4.59 9.38 -2.14
N ALA A 109 -4.03 10.32 -2.87
CA ALA A 109 -4.78 11.37 -3.54
C ALA A 109 -3.98 11.89 -4.75
N PRO A 110 -4.65 12.35 -5.82
CA PRO A 110 -6.11 12.35 -6.02
C PRO A 110 -6.64 10.98 -6.41
N ALA A 111 -7.89 10.71 -6.11
CA ALA A 111 -8.53 9.42 -6.42
C ALA A 111 -8.86 9.27 -7.90
N LYS A 112 -8.96 10.37 -8.63
CA LYS A 112 -9.31 10.39 -10.05
C LYS A 112 -8.18 11.05 -10.84
N PHE A 113 -7.73 10.39 -11.90
CA PHE A 113 -6.62 10.85 -12.73
C PHE A 113 -6.64 10.10 -14.05
N GLU A 114 -5.85 10.57 -15.01
CA GLU A 114 -5.63 9.86 -16.26
C GLU A 114 -4.38 8.99 -16.15
N GLY A 115 -4.38 7.88 -16.89
CA GLY A 115 -3.25 6.96 -16.93
C GLY A 115 -3.31 5.88 -15.85
N PRO A 116 -2.25 5.08 -15.73
CA PRO A 116 -2.22 3.97 -14.78
C PRO A 116 -2.13 4.45 -13.34
N ALA A 117 -2.77 3.71 -12.45
CA ALA A 117 -2.72 3.98 -11.02
C ALA A 117 -1.38 3.56 -10.41
N LEU A 118 -0.77 2.51 -10.95
CA LEU A 118 0.42 1.90 -10.40
C LEU A 118 1.28 1.31 -11.51
N ILE A 119 2.59 1.48 -11.38
CA ILE A 119 3.58 0.86 -12.28
C ILE A 119 4.59 0.12 -11.41
N ASP A 120 4.68 -1.21 -11.60
CA ASP A 120 5.68 -2.02 -10.91
C ASP A 120 7.05 -1.81 -11.55
N VAL A 121 8.08 -1.65 -10.71
CA VAL A 121 9.45 -1.44 -11.18
C VAL A 121 10.47 -2.33 -10.47
N HIS A 122 10.03 -3.26 -9.64
CA HIS A 122 10.92 -4.08 -8.81
C HIS A 122 11.85 -5.00 -9.63
N LEU A 123 11.54 -5.26 -10.89
CA LEU A 123 12.39 -6.05 -11.79
C LEU A 123 13.37 -5.18 -12.58
N GLU A 124 13.28 -3.85 -12.44
CA GLU A 124 14.12 -2.90 -13.15
C GLU A 124 15.23 -2.38 -12.25
N GLU A 125 16.37 -2.03 -12.88
CA GLU A 125 17.43 -1.34 -12.15
C GLU A 125 17.05 0.14 -11.92
N PRO A 126 17.46 0.74 -10.80
CA PRO A 126 18.37 0.19 -9.77
C PRO A 126 17.66 -0.64 -8.70
N TRP A 127 16.35 -0.76 -8.78
CA TRP A 127 15.51 -1.36 -7.72
C TRP A 127 15.83 -2.84 -7.51
N ARG A 128 16.01 -3.55 -8.60
CA ARG A 128 16.37 -4.97 -8.55
C ARG A 128 17.67 -5.23 -7.80
N SER A 129 18.62 -4.31 -7.89
CA SER A 129 19.89 -4.43 -7.19
C SER A 129 19.84 -3.95 -5.75
N LEU A 130 18.95 -3.01 -5.44
CA LEU A 130 18.78 -2.53 -4.07
C LEU A 130 18.14 -3.58 -3.17
N ARG A 131 17.20 -4.34 -3.71
CA ARG A 131 16.55 -5.43 -2.98
C ARG A 131 16.18 -6.51 -3.99
N THR A 132 16.70 -7.71 -3.78
CA THR A 132 16.42 -8.84 -4.65
C THR A 132 14.92 -9.05 -4.78
N PRO A 133 14.41 -9.15 -6.01
CA PRO A 133 12.98 -9.41 -6.21
C PRO A 133 12.55 -10.69 -5.52
N MET A 134 11.37 -10.64 -4.93
CA MET A 134 10.77 -11.76 -4.23
C MET A 134 9.72 -12.42 -5.11
N THR A 135 9.62 -13.74 -4.98
CA THR A 135 8.50 -14.48 -5.55
C THR A 135 7.79 -15.18 -4.41
N PHE A 136 6.49 -15.17 -4.44
CA PHE A 136 5.67 -15.89 -3.46
C PHE A 136 4.40 -16.38 -4.14
N ALA A 137 3.86 -17.46 -3.61
CA ALA A 137 2.61 -18.02 -4.12
C ALA A 137 1.49 -17.00 -3.98
N ASP A 138 0.50 -17.09 -4.87
CA ASP A 138 -0.68 -16.25 -4.77
C ASP A 138 -1.31 -16.40 -3.40
N ALA A 139 -1.78 -15.28 -2.86
CA ALA A 139 -2.43 -15.29 -1.57
C ALA A 139 -3.75 -16.07 -1.68
N PRO A 140 -4.11 -16.85 -0.67
CA PRO A 140 -5.43 -17.45 -0.63
C PRO A 140 -6.49 -16.36 -0.54
N GLU A 141 -7.59 -16.59 -1.23
CA GLU A 141 -8.71 -15.65 -1.26
C GLU A 141 -9.63 -15.79 -0.04
#